data_e634dd89c53e1e2b05e1c70f1fb07c9a
#
_entry.id   e634dd89c53e1e2b05e1c70f1fb07c9a
#
_cell.length_a   1.000
_cell.length_b   1.000
_cell.length_c   1.000
_cell.angle_alpha   90.00
_cell.angle_beta   90.00
_cell.angle_gamma   90.00
#
_symmetry.space_group_name_H-M   'P 1'
#
loop_
_entity.id
_entity.type
_entity.pdbx_description
1 polymer ?
#
loop_
_entity_poly.entity_id
_entity_poly.type
_entity_poly.pdbx_seq_one_letter_code
_entity_poly.pdbx_strand_id
1 'polypeptide(L)'
;MSRKLIRFDWAMKKLLRHKANFGILEGFLSELLRFDVTIESILESEGNKQDEYDKYNRVDILVKSQNNELMLVEVQNDSEIDYFQRMIFGVSKLVTEYIKEGEPYGTIKKIYSVNIVYFGLGQGKDYVYEYKGEFVGLHEKDILLPTSLQKQDFKVEKVSDIFPKYYILKVNNFNDVAKDTLDEWVYFLKNSEVKDGFKAKGLDKAKEKLRYESLTAEDKKMYDRFQENRRIENSVSYTAKLEEKREIAKSLLQTSLSNAEIAKHTGLTVEQVEQLRSTNE
;
A
#
# COMPACT_ATOMS: atom_id res chain seq x y z
N MET A 1 -24.14 11.08 14.20
CA MET A 1 -23.35 10.34 13.18
C MET A 1 -22.27 9.57 13.90
N SER A 2 -22.26 8.24 13.81
CA SER A 2 -21.15 7.43 14.35
C SER A 2 -19.86 7.87 13.63
N ARG A 3 -18.83 8.26 14.39
CA ARG A 3 -17.54 8.60 13.79
C ARG A 3 -17.00 7.33 13.16
N LYS A 4 -16.49 7.44 11.92
CA LYS A 4 -15.77 6.37 11.25
C LYS A 4 -14.59 5.88 12.11
N LEU A 5 -14.16 4.66 11.90
CA LEU A 5 -12.94 4.17 12.51
C LEU A 5 -11.75 5.03 12.07
N ILE A 6 -10.69 5.02 12.86
CA ILE A 6 -9.44 5.67 12.44
C ILE A 6 -8.86 4.93 11.23
N ARG A 7 -8.16 5.68 10.40
CA ARG A 7 -7.57 5.13 9.17
C ARG A 7 -6.48 4.11 9.48
N PHE A 8 -6.42 3.08 8.65
CA PHE A 8 -5.48 1.99 8.82
C PHE A 8 -4.02 2.44 8.72
N ASP A 9 -3.69 3.37 7.81
CA ASP A 9 -2.36 3.94 7.66
C ASP A 9 -1.87 4.62 8.95
N TRP A 10 -2.73 5.43 9.59
CA TRP A 10 -2.39 6.03 10.89
C TRP A 10 -2.30 4.97 12.00
N ALA A 11 -3.22 4.00 12.01
CA ALA A 11 -3.21 2.91 12.97
C ALA A 11 -1.93 2.08 12.86
N MET A 12 -1.48 1.74 11.67
CA MET A 12 -0.21 1.06 11.42
C MET A 12 0.97 1.81 12.03
N LYS A 13 1.02 3.12 11.83
CA LYS A 13 2.11 3.95 12.32
C LYS A 13 2.17 4.05 13.84
N LYS A 14 1.02 4.08 14.51
CA LYS A 14 0.91 4.42 15.94
C LYS A 14 0.45 3.27 16.83
N LEU A 15 -0.54 2.49 16.41
CA LEU A 15 -1.20 1.51 17.28
C LEU A 15 -0.78 0.07 17.00
N LEU A 16 -0.64 -0.32 15.73
CA LEU A 16 -0.42 -1.73 15.36
C LEU A 16 1.00 -2.21 15.66
N ARG A 17 1.90 -1.31 16.00
CA ARG A 17 3.25 -1.63 16.50
C ARG A 17 3.24 -2.17 17.94
N HIS A 18 2.17 -1.97 18.68
CA HIS A 18 2.04 -2.52 20.04
C HIS A 18 1.55 -3.97 20.00
N LYS A 19 2.21 -4.83 20.75
CA LYS A 19 1.92 -6.30 20.80
C LYS A 19 0.44 -6.60 21.08
N ALA A 20 -0.22 -5.79 21.90
CA ALA A 20 -1.64 -5.93 22.22
C ALA A 20 -2.57 -5.81 20.99
N ASN A 21 -2.10 -5.22 19.89
CA ASN A 21 -2.86 -4.95 18.69
C ASN A 21 -2.42 -5.83 17.50
N PHE A 22 -1.45 -6.73 17.67
CA PHE A 22 -0.96 -7.59 16.59
C PHE A 22 -2.07 -8.39 15.93
N GLY A 23 -3.08 -8.82 16.68
CA GLY A 23 -4.20 -9.60 16.13
C GLY A 23 -5.01 -8.90 15.02
N ILE A 24 -4.89 -7.56 14.88
CA ILE A 24 -5.49 -6.81 13.76
C ILE A 24 -4.66 -7.07 12.49
N LEU A 25 -3.34 -6.89 12.60
CA LEU A 25 -2.42 -7.08 11.47
C LEU A 25 -2.30 -8.58 11.09
N GLU A 26 -2.28 -9.47 12.08
CA GLU A 26 -2.33 -10.93 11.88
C GLU A 26 -3.58 -11.33 11.08
N GLY A 27 -4.73 -10.77 11.44
CA GLY A 27 -5.99 -11.01 10.73
C GLY A 27 -5.90 -10.59 9.28
N PHE A 28 -5.49 -9.36 9.01
CA PHE A 28 -5.29 -8.85 7.66
C PHE A 28 -4.33 -9.70 6.83
N LEU A 29 -3.15 -9.99 7.38
CA LEU A 29 -2.13 -10.78 6.68
C LEU A 29 -2.60 -12.22 6.45
N SER A 30 -3.30 -12.83 7.40
CA SER A 30 -3.84 -14.18 7.23
C SER A 30 -4.86 -14.27 6.10
N GLU A 31 -5.76 -13.28 5.99
CA GLU A 31 -6.75 -13.22 4.91
C GLU A 31 -6.08 -13.00 3.54
N LEU A 32 -5.09 -12.13 3.48
CA LEU A 32 -4.37 -11.84 2.23
C LEU A 32 -3.52 -13.03 1.76
N LEU A 33 -2.76 -13.62 2.67
CA LEU A 33 -1.78 -14.67 2.35
C LEU A 33 -2.40 -16.06 2.27
N ARG A 34 -3.66 -16.22 2.72
CA ARG A 34 -4.41 -17.48 2.72
C ARG A 34 -3.80 -18.57 3.61
N PHE A 35 -3.07 -18.19 4.64
CA PHE A 35 -2.61 -19.05 5.74
C PHE A 35 -2.56 -18.24 7.03
N ASP A 36 -2.58 -18.95 8.17
CA ASP A 36 -2.54 -18.29 9.47
C ASP A 36 -1.19 -17.64 9.74
N VAL A 37 -1.21 -16.32 9.92
CA VAL A 37 -0.04 -15.53 10.32
C VAL A 37 -0.10 -15.27 11.82
N THR A 38 1.00 -15.57 12.50
CA THR A 38 1.23 -15.16 13.89
C THR A 38 2.50 -14.33 13.96
N ILE A 39 2.39 -13.13 14.51
CA ILE A 39 3.48 -12.17 14.60
C ILE A 39 4.32 -12.46 15.84
N GLU A 40 5.62 -12.73 15.63
CA GLU A 40 6.59 -12.82 16.72
C GLU A 40 6.98 -11.43 17.21
N SER A 41 7.35 -10.57 16.27
CA SER A 41 7.81 -9.20 16.55
C SER A 41 7.61 -8.27 15.36
N ILE A 42 7.56 -6.97 15.66
CA ILE A 42 7.72 -5.92 14.67
C ILE A 42 9.17 -5.45 14.74
N LEU A 43 9.82 -5.42 13.58
CA LEU A 43 11.21 -5.06 13.44
C LEU A 43 11.29 -3.59 13.00
N GLU A 44 12.37 -2.91 13.43
CA GLU A 44 12.71 -1.61 12.89
C GLU A 44 13.53 -1.80 11.62
N SER A 45 13.06 -1.26 10.49
CA SER A 45 13.89 -1.17 9.29
C SER A 45 14.71 0.13 9.34
N GLU A 46 15.93 0.13 8.80
CA GLU A 46 16.74 1.37 8.71
C GLU A 46 16.05 2.49 7.92
N GLY A 47 15.11 2.15 7.04
CA GLY A 47 14.24 3.11 6.35
C GLY A 47 13.36 3.96 7.29
N ASN A 48 13.13 3.50 8.53
CA ASN A 48 12.37 4.24 9.54
C ASN A 48 13.17 5.34 10.24
N LYS A 49 14.48 5.47 9.99
CA LYS A 49 15.36 6.47 10.63
C LYS A 49 15.51 7.76 9.82
N GLN A 50 14.93 7.85 8.63
CA GLN A 50 15.04 9.05 7.81
C GLN A 50 14.02 10.13 8.20
N ASP A 51 14.50 11.35 8.15
CA ASP A 51 13.96 12.67 8.52
C ASP A 51 12.47 12.84 8.83
N GLU A 52 12.23 13.72 9.80
CA GLU A 52 10.91 14.09 10.31
C GLU A 52 9.94 14.66 9.26
N TYR A 53 10.46 15.16 8.13
CA TYR A 53 9.69 15.73 7.02
C TYR A 53 9.16 14.68 6.02
N ASP A 54 9.82 13.54 5.87
CA ASP A 54 9.41 12.44 4.94
C ASP A 54 8.34 11.51 5.55
N LYS A 55 7.96 11.78 6.81
CA LYS A 55 7.19 10.84 7.66
C LYS A 55 5.69 10.78 7.40
N TYR A 56 5.13 11.69 6.61
CA TYR A 56 3.67 11.81 6.56
C TYR A 56 3.00 10.88 5.54
N ASN A 57 3.67 10.51 4.46
CA ASN A 57 3.09 9.79 3.34
C ASN A 57 3.44 8.29 3.27
N ARG A 58 4.39 7.83 4.05
CA ARG A 58 4.87 6.44 4.05
C ARG A 58 4.64 5.79 5.40
N VAL A 59 4.03 4.63 5.39
CA VAL A 59 3.88 3.80 6.59
C VAL A 59 4.34 2.40 6.27
N ASP A 60 5.50 2.05 6.81
CA ASP A 60 6.08 0.73 6.62
C ASP A 60 6.12 0.01 7.96
N ILE A 61 5.64 -1.22 7.98
CA ILE A 61 5.83 -2.13 9.10
C ILE A 61 6.55 -3.38 8.58
N LEU A 62 7.66 -3.70 9.22
CA LEU A 62 8.34 -4.96 9.00
C LEU A 62 7.96 -5.94 10.13
N VAL A 63 7.31 -7.01 9.74
CA VAL A 63 6.85 -8.07 10.64
C VAL A 63 7.73 -9.29 10.49
N LYS A 64 8.11 -9.88 11.61
CA LYS A 64 8.68 -11.22 11.67
C LYS A 64 7.62 -12.18 12.20
N SER A 65 7.30 -13.22 11.41
CA SER A 65 6.36 -14.27 11.83
C SER A 65 7.05 -15.31 12.71
N GLN A 66 6.25 -16.11 13.41
CA GLN A 66 6.76 -17.26 14.18
C GLN A 66 7.47 -18.30 13.30
N ASN A 67 7.15 -18.35 12.00
CA ASN A 67 7.84 -19.19 11.02
C ASN A 67 9.16 -18.57 10.52
N ASN A 68 9.64 -17.50 11.17
CA ASN A 68 10.85 -16.78 10.79
C ASN A 68 10.80 -16.11 9.40
N GLU A 69 9.60 -15.87 8.86
CA GLU A 69 9.38 -15.16 7.61
C GLU A 69 9.32 -13.66 7.86
N LEU A 70 9.66 -12.86 6.84
CA LEU A 70 9.59 -11.41 6.90
C LEU A 70 8.42 -10.91 6.05
N MET A 71 7.62 -10.00 6.60
CA MET A 71 6.50 -9.39 5.90
C MET A 71 6.64 -7.87 5.97
N LEU A 72 6.98 -7.27 4.84
CA LEU A 72 7.02 -5.82 4.66
C LEU A 72 5.64 -5.35 4.23
N VAL A 73 4.98 -4.58 5.08
CA VAL A 73 3.67 -3.98 4.78
C VAL A 73 3.85 -2.49 4.58
N GLU A 74 3.65 -2.03 3.37
CA GLU A 74 3.72 -0.62 2.99
C GLU A 74 2.33 -0.06 2.71
N VAL A 75 2.07 1.16 3.16
CA VAL A 75 0.87 1.92 2.80
C VAL A 75 1.29 3.23 2.16
N GLN A 76 0.90 3.41 0.90
CA GLN A 76 1.26 4.57 0.10
C GLN A 76 0.02 5.30 -0.40
N ASN A 77 -0.07 6.59 -0.09
CA ASN A 77 -1.18 7.45 -0.49
C ASN A 77 -0.90 8.20 -1.80
N ASP A 78 0.33 8.66 -2.00
CA ASP A 78 0.72 9.47 -3.14
C ASP A 78 1.24 8.63 -4.29
N SER A 79 0.97 9.10 -5.51
CA SER A 79 1.40 8.42 -6.73
C SER A 79 2.89 8.57 -6.94
N GLU A 80 3.58 7.44 -7.14
CA GLU A 80 4.97 7.38 -7.55
C GLU A 80 5.06 6.58 -8.86
N ILE A 81 5.71 7.14 -9.87
CA ILE A 81 5.82 6.50 -11.20
C ILE A 81 6.74 5.29 -11.17
N ASP A 82 7.72 5.28 -10.27
CA ASP A 82 8.73 4.27 -10.07
C ASP A 82 8.43 3.32 -8.89
N TYR A 83 7.16 3.26 -8.48
CA TYR A 83 6.75 2.46 -7.31
C TYR A 83 7.09 0.96 -7.42
N PHE A 84 7.04 0.38 -8.62
CA PHE A 84 7.48 -1.01 -8.81
C PHE A 84 8.96 -1.22 -8.52
N GLN A 85 9.82 -0.28 -8.93
CA GLN A 85 11.25 -0.30 -8.63
C GLN A 85 11.50 -0.14 -7.13
N ARG A 86 10.71 0.70 -6.48
CA ARG A 86 10.76 0.87 -5.02
C ARG A 86 10.40 -0.42 -4.28
N MET A 87 9.39 -1.17 -4.72
CA MET A 87 9.04 -2.47 -4.14
C MET A 87 10.23 -3.44 -4.20
N ILE A 88 10.92 -3.50 -5.36
CA ILE A 88 12.13 -4.33 -5.53
C ILE A 88 13.24 -3.85 -4.59
N PHE A 89 13.49 -2.55 -4.52
CA PHE A 89 14.52 -1.97 -3.66
C PHE A 89 14.26 -2.31 -2.18
N GLY A 90 13.03 -2.14 -1.68
CA GLY A 90 12.65 -2.45 -0.31
C GLY A 90 12.93 -3.91 0.06
N VAL A 91 12.54 -4.86 -0.79
CA VAL A 91 12.80 -6.29 -0.58
C VAL A 91 14.29 -6.60 -0.65
N SER A 92 15.02 -6.04 -1.62
CA SER A 92 16.47 -6.26 -1.75
C SER A 92 17.24 -5.76 -0.53
N LYS A 93 16.84 -4.61 0.02
CA LYS A 93 17.40 -4.08 1.25
C LYS A 93 17.19 -5.05 2.42
N LEU A 94 15.99 -5.63 2.57
CA LEU A 94 15.72 -6.62 3.61
C LEU A 94 16.58 -7.88 3.46
N VAL A 95 16.80 -8.37 2.23
CA VAL A 95 17.68 -9.51 2.01
C VAL A 95 19.09 -9.21 2.53
N THR A 96 19.64 -8.04 2.21
CA THR A 96 21.00 -7.65 2.62
C THR A 96 21.09 -7.30 4.12
N GLU A 97 20.02 -6.78 4.72
CA GLU A 97 20.00 -6.39 6.13
C GLU A 97 19.88 -7.62 7.06
N TYR A 98 19.19 -8.68 6.62
CA TYR A 98 18.88 -9.84 7.44
C TYR A 98 19.72 -11.09 7.11
N ILE A 99 20.68 -11.01 6.19
CA ILE A 99 21.76 -11.99 6.03
C ILE A 99 23.04 -11.42 6.65
N LYS A 100 23.66 -12.15 7.58
CA LYS A 100 24.90 -11.70 8.19
C LYS A 100 26.09 -12.09 7.34
N GLU A 101 27.17 -11.32 7.46
CA GLU A 101 28.44 -11.64 6.79
C GLU A 101 28.91 -13.06 7.16
N GLY A 102 29.23 -13.86 6.14
CA GLY A 102 29.67 -15.24 6.31
C GLY A 102 28.57 -16.28 6.53
N GLU A 103 27.29 -15.89 6.63
CA GLU A 103 26.20 -16.85 6.67
C GLU A 103 25.92 -17.50 5.30
N PRO A 104 25.55 -18.78 5.26
CA PRO A 104 25.15 -19.44 4.02
C PRO A 104 23.90 -18.77 3.41
N TYR A 105 23.80 -18.71 2.09
CA TYR A 105 22.61 -18.17 1.41
C TYR A 105 21.31 -18.89 1.75
N GLY A 106 21.36 -20.14 2.21
CA GLY A 106 20.20 -20.88 2.70
C GLY A 106 19.52 -20.26 3.93
N THR A 107 20.17 -19.28 4.60
CA THR A 107 19.59 -18.55 5.74
C THR A 107 18.71 -17.36 5.32
N ILE A 108 18.69 -17.03 4.01
CA ILE A 108 17.82 -15.98 3.48
C ILE A 108 16.36 -16.34 3.78
N LYS A 109 15.68 -15.44 4.49
CA LYS A 109 14.30 -15.63 4.91
C LYS A 109 13.33 -15.44 3.76
N LYS A 110 12.20 -16.17 3.81
CA LYS A 110 11.06 -15.86 2.93
C LYS A 110 10.57 -14.45 3.22
N ILE A 111 10.37 -13.65 2.15
CA ILE A 111 9.88 -12.29 2.24
C ILE A 111 8.56 -12.16 1.50
N TYR A 112 7.59 -11.53 2.17
CA TYR A 112 6.34 -11.07 1.58
C TYR A 112 6.34 -9.55 1.57
N SER A 113 6.16 -8.94 0.40
CA SER A 113 5.99 -7.50 0.22
C SER A 113 4.52 -7.21 -0.04
N VAL A 114 3.86 -6.57 0.90
CA VAL A 114 2.43 -6.23 0.86
C VAL A 114 2.30 -4.73 0.67
N ASN A 115 1.79 -4.32 -0.49
CA ASN A 115 1.75 -2.93 -0.92
C ASN A 115 0.31 -2.44 -1.04
N ILE A 116 -0.12 -1.62 -0.10
CA ILE A 116 -1.46 -1.03 -0.04
C ILE A 116 -1.39 0.37 -0.64
N VAL A 117 -1.95 0.56 -1.85
CA VAL A 117 -1.85 1.83 -2.58
C VAL A 117 -3.21 2.48 -2.78
N TYR A 118 -3.26 3.81 -2.58
CA TYR A 118 -4.45 4.65 -2.74
C TYR A 118 -4.40 5.50 -4.02
N PHE A 119 -3.60 5.08 -5.00
CA PHE A 119 -3.46 5.75 -6.30
C PHE A 119 -3.55 4.73 -7.44
N GLY A 120 -3.63 5.23 -8.67
CA GLY A 120 -3.61 4.40 -9.87
C GLY A 120 -2.20 3.87 -10.13
N LEU A 121 -1.97 2.58 -9.89
CA LEU A 121 -0.70 1.89 -10.13
C LEU A 121 -0.89 0.86 -11.25
N GLY A 122 -0.18 1.07 -12.36
CA GLY A 122 -0.28 0.20 -13.53
C GLY A 122 -1.69 0.12 -14.12
N GLN A 123 -1.83 -0.65 -15.20
CA GLN A 123 -3.12 -0.92 -15.84
C GLN A 123 -3.68 -2.27 -15.39
N GLY A 124 -4.99 -2.36 -15.25
CA GLY A 124 -5.67 -3.57 -14.83
C GLY A 124 -6.96 -3.24 -14.07
N LYS A 125 -7.93 -4.16 -14.12
CA LYS A 125 -9.28 -3.95 -13.58
C LYS A 125 -9.43 -4.40 -12.13
N ASP A 126 -8.56 -5.32 -11.68
CA ASP A 126 -8.63 -5.87 -10.33
C ASP A 126 -8.07 -4.88 -9.29
N TYR A 127 -8.35 -5.14 -8.04
CA TYR A 127 -7.87 -4.38 -6.89
C TYR A 127 -6.87 -5.15 -6.02
N VAL A 128 -6.73 -6.47 -6.21
CA VAL A 128 -5.70 -7.29 -5.56
C VAL A 128 -4.89 -8.04 -6.61
N TYR A 129 -3.59 -7.89 -6.57
CA TYR A 129 -2.66 -8.56 -7.46
C TYR A 129 -1.61 -9.31 -6.66
N GLU A 130 -1.29 -10.55 -7.09
CA GLU A 130 -0.19 -11.36 -6.59
C GLU A 130 0.83 -11.56 -7.73
N TYR A 131 2.11 -11.31 -7.44
CA TYR A 131 3.17 -11.66 -8.36
C TYR A 131 3.44 -13.18 -8.31
N LYS A 132 3.40 -13.79 -9.48
CA LYS A 132 3.72 -15.23 -9.68
C LYS A 132 4.85 -15.34 -10.67
N GLY A 133 6.00 -15.87 -10.23
CA GLY A 133 7.16 -16.12 -11.09
C GLY A 133 7.43 -17.61 -11.19
N GLU A 134 7.86 -18.07 -12.38
CA GLU A 134 8.26 -19.43 -12.65
C GLU A 134 9.48 -19.44 -13.56
N PHE A 135 10.37 -20.43 -13.40
CA PHE A 135 11.43 -20.69 -14.34
C PHE A 135 10.94 -21.70 -15.37
N VAL A 136 10.72 -21.23 -16.58
CA VAL A 136 10.21 -22.05 -17.69
C VAL A 136 11.36 -22.39 -18.64
N GLY A 137 11.54 -23.67 -18.94
CA GLY A 137 12.53 -24.16 -19.90
C GLY A 137 12.34 -23.51 -21.27
N LEU A 138 13.42 -22.99 -21.86
CA LEU A 138 13.33 -22.29 -23.14
C LEU A 138 13.02 -23.27 -24.32
N HIS A 139 13.45 -24.52 -24.23
CA HIS A 139 13.27 -25.51 -25.24
C HIS A 139 12.09 -26.46 -24.97
N GLU A 140 12.08 -27.09 -23.80
CA GLU A 140 11.09 -28.12 -23.45
C GLU A 140 9.80 -27.53 -22.84
N LYS A 141 9.81 -26.23 -22.51
CA LYS A 141 8.66 -25.53 -21.88
C LYS A 141 8.20 -26.12 -20.54
N ASP A 142 9.01 -26.94 -19.91
CA ASP A 142 8.80 -27.48 -18.58
C ASP A 142 9.03 -26.41 -17.50
N ILE A 143 8.57 -26.70 -16.29
CA ILE A 143 8.80 -25.83 -15.13
C ILE A 143 9.94 -26.42 -14.30
N LEU A 144 10.95 -25.60 -13.98
CA LEU A 144 12.04 -26.00 -13.11
C LEU A 144 11.53 -26.21 -11.68
N LEU A 145 11.66 -27.45 -11.21
CA LEU A 145 11.28 -27.83 -9.85
C LEU A 145 12.49 -28.03 -8.95
N PRO A 146 12.38 -27.81 -7.62
CA PRO A 146 13.44 -28.13 -6.69
C PRO A 146 13.66 -29.65 -6.63
N THR A 147 14.92 -30.06 -6.40
CA THR A 147 15.27 -31.47 -6.13
C THR A 147 14.65 -31.96 -4.81
N SER A 148 14.58 -33.26 -4.61
CA SER A 148 14.07 -33.83 -3.35
C SER A 148 14.83 -33.33 -2.11
N LEU A 149 16.16 -33.15 -2.23
CA LEU A 149 16.98 -32.59 -1.16
C LEU A 149 16.63 -31.12 -0.88
N GLN A 150 16.50 -30.30 -1.92
CA GLN A 150 16.11 -28.88 -1.77
C GLN A 150 14.70 -28.73 -1.17
N LYS A 151 13.75 -29.59 -1.56
CA LYS A 151 12.40 -29.61 -0.95
C LYS A 151 12.46 -29.90 0.54
N GLN A 152 13.27 -30.88 0.94
CA GLN A 152 13.43 -31.26 2.33
C GLN A 152 14.12 -30.16 3.17
N ASP A 153 15.24 -29.64 2.69
CA ASP A 153 16.07 -28.68 3.42
C ASP A 153 15.42 -27.31 3.52
N PHE A 154 14.79 -26.83 2.46
CA PHE A 154 14.18 -25.50 2.38
C PHE A 154 12.66 -25.51 2.61
N LYS A 155 12.03 -26.69 2.75
CA LYS A 155 10.59 -26.86 2.94
C LYS A 155 9.76 -26.14 1.87
N VAL A 156 10.14 -26.31 0.60
CA VAL A 156 9.51 -25.67 -0.57
C VAL A 156 9.03 -26.70 -1.56
N GLU A 157 7.90 -26.44 -2.21
CA GLU A 157 7.39 -27.30 -3.29
C GLU A 157 7.77 -26.79 -4.68
N LYS A 158 7.97 -25.49 -4.83
CA LYS A 158 8.34 -24.82 -6.08
C LYS A 158 9.56 -23.96 -5.87
N VAL A 159 10.36 -23.78 -6.93
CA VAL A 159 11.50 -22.84 -6.89
C VAL A 159 11.03 -21.42 -6.55
N SER A 160 9.88 -21.00 -7.06
CA SER A 160 9.28 -19.70 -6.75
C SER A 160 8.93 -19.50 -5.26
N ASP A 161 8.83 -20.57 -4.47
CA ASP A 161 8.58 -20.42 -3.03
C ASP A 161 9.79 -19.85 -2.27
N ILE A 162 11.00 -19.96 -2.82
CA ILE A 162 12.22 -19.36 -2.28
C ILE A 162 12.24 -17.85 -2.52
N PHE A 163 11.71 -17.40 -3.66
CA PHE A 163 11.74 -16.00 -4.07
C PHE A 163 10.72 -15.16 -3.29
N PRO A 164 10.97 -13.84 -3.14
CA PRO A 164 10.00 -12.94 -2.54
C PRO A 164 8.65 -12.99 -3.24
N LYS A 165 7.56 -12.89 -2.46
CA LYS A 165 6.21 -12.74 -2.98
C LYS A 165 5.77 -11.28 -2.83
N TYR A 166 5.17 -10.73 -3.88
CA TYR A 166 4.65 -9.37 -3.88
C TYR A 166 3.14 -9.38 -4.02
N TYR A 167 2.49 -8.58 -3.19
CA TYR A 167 1.05 -8.32 -3.24
C TYR A 167 0.82 -6.82 -3.41
N ILE A 168 -0.13 -6.45 -4.26
CA ILE A 168 -0.55 -5.07 -4.48
C ILE A 168 -2.05 -4.99 -4.25
N LEU A 169 -2.48 -4.12 -3.34
CA LEU A 169 -3.87 -3.80 -3.09
C LEU A 169 -4.14 -2.38 -3.59
N LYS A 170 -4.82 -2.24 -4.74
CA LYS A 170 -5.26 -0.97 -5.33
C LYS A 170 -6.60 -0.56 -4.71
N VAL A 171 -6.55 -0.03 -3.49
CA VAL A 171 -7.74 0.17 -2.64
C VAL A 171 -8.83 0.98 -3.34
N ASN A 172 -8.46 2.01 -4.11
CA ASN A 172 -9.42 2.87 -4.81
C ASN A 172 -10.15 2.16 -5.97
N ASN A 173 -9.62 1.04 -6.47
CA ASN A 173 -10.28 0.25 -7.53
C ASN A 173 -11.40 -0.65 -6.99
N PHE A 174 -11.46 -0.87 -5.68
CA PHE A 174 -12.49 -1.69 -5.08
C PHE A 174 -13.88 -1.05 -5.23
N ASN A 175 -14.88 -1.84 -5.59
CA ASN A 175 -16.25 -1.39 -5.88
C ASN A 175 -17.20 -1.38 -4.68
N ASP A 176 -16.67 -1.54 -3.46
CA ASP A 176 -17.42 -1.58 -2.18
C ASP A 176 -18.37 -2.79 -2.00
N VAL A 177 -18.20 -3.82 -2.83
CA VAL A 177 -18.96 -5.08 -2.74
C VAL A 177 -18.03 -6.20 -2.29
N ALA A 178 -18.07 -6.53 -1.00
CA ALA A 178 -17.30 -7.64 -0.44
C ALA A 178 -17.91 -8.99 -0.86
N LYS A 179 -17.09 -9.85 -1.48
CA LYS A 179 -17.47 -11.20 -1.91
C LYS A 179 -16.86 -12.29 -1.02
N ASP A 180 -15.74 -11.97 -0.40
CA ASP A 180 -15.03 -12.85 0.53
C ASP A 180 -14.45 -12.04 1.71
N THR A 181 -13.77 -12.71 2.63
CA THR A 181 -13.19 -12.12 3.83
C THR A 181 -12.03 -11.16 3.54
N LEU A 182 -11.27 -11.35 2.45
CA LEU A 182 -10.27 -10.37 2.02
C LEU A 182 -10.92 -9.07 1.53
N ASP A 183 -12.03 -9.17 0.81
CA ASP A 183 -12.79 -8.01 0.34
C ASP A 183 -13.34 -7.17 1.51
N GLU A 184 -13.69 -7.82 2.63
CA GLU A 184 -14.11 -7.13 3.84
C GLU A 184 -12.98 -6.25 4.41
N TRP A 185 -11.72 -6.73 4.35
CA TRP A 185 -10.54 -5.95 4.68
C TRP A 185 -10.31 -4.80 3.71
N VAL A 186 -10.43 -5.04 2.39
CA VAL A 186 -10.28 -3.98 1.38
C VAL A 186 -11.35 -2.91 1.55
N TYR A 187 -12.59 -3.31 1.88
CA TYR A 187 -13.65 -2.37 2.24
C TYR A 187 -13.26 -1.50 3.43
N PHE A 188 -12.75 -2.11 4.50
CA PHE A 188 -12.29 -1.37 5.68
C PHE A 188 -11.13 -0.42 5.34
N LEU A 189 -10.13 -0.87 4.57
CA LEU A 189 -9.00 -0.03 4.13
C LEU A 189 -9.49 1.20 3.36
N LYS A 190 -10.49 1.04 2.50
CA LYS A 190 -11.06 2.11 1.68
C LYS A 190 -11.91 3.08 2.48
N ASN A 191 -12.81 2.55 3.30
CA ASN A 191 -13.91 3.31 3.89
C ASN A 191 -13.68 3.68 5.37
N SER A 192 -12.69 3.08 6.04
CA SER A 192 -12.49 3.17 7.50
C SER A 192 -13.78 2.81 8.26
N GLU A 193 -14.45 1.75 7.79
CA GLU A 193 -15.72 1.25 8.33
C GLU A 193 -15.76 -0.26 8.25
N VAL A 194 -16.32 -0.92 9.25
CA VAL A 194 -16.59 -2.36 9.27
C VAL A 194 -18.10 -2.55 9.30
N LYS A 195 -18.66 -3.12 8.22
CA LYS A 195 -20.11 -3.40 8.12
C LYS A 195 -20.53 -4.50 9.10
N ASP A 196 -21.78 -4.46 9.51
CA ASP A 196 -22.37 -5.56 10.26
C ASP A 196 -22.45 -6.80 9.35
N GLY A 197 -22.08 -7.94 9.91
CA GLY A 197 -22.02 -9.21 9.17
C GLY A 197 -20.66 -9.55 8.57
N PHE A 198 -19.68 -8.64 8.58
CA PHE A 198 -18.30 -8.95 8.23
C PHE A 198 -17.68 -9.93 9.23
N LYS A 199 -16.95 -10.95 8.71
CA LYS A 199 -16.43 -12.09 9.48
C LYS A 199 -14.92 -12.28 9.35
N ALA A 200 -14.24 -11.45 8.55
CA ALA A 200 -12.82 -11.56 8.31
C ALA A 200 -12.05 -11.53 9.63
N LYS A 201 -11.07 -12.43 9.75
CA LYS A 201 -10.20 -12.55 10.92
C LYS A 201 -9.59 -11.19 11.27
N GLY A 202 -9.72 -10.77 12.52
CA GLY A 202 -9.14 -9.52 13.04
C GLY A 202 -9.96 -8.24 12.78
N LEU A 203 -11.02 -8.26 11.96
CA LEU A 203 -11.88 -7.09 11.76
C LEU A 203 -12.72 -6.75 12.99
N ASP A 204 -13.11 -7.73 13.78
CA ASP A 204 -13.75 -7.54 15.08
C ASP A 204 -12.85 -6.73 16.03
N LYS A 205 -11.58 -7.11 16.13
CA LYS A 205 -10.55 -6.38 16.89
C LYS A 205 -10.32 -4.98 16.32
N ALA A 206 -10.28 -4.85 14.98
CA ALA A 206 -10.16 -3.55 14.33
C ALA A 206 -11.36 -2.66 14.67
N LYS A 207 -12.60 -3.17 14.59
CA LYS A 207 -13.83 -2.45 14.95
C LYS A 207 -13.81 -1.98 16.41
N GLU A 208 -13.22 -2.75 17.32
CA GLU A 208 -13.11 -2.39 18.73
C GLU A 208 -11.99 -1.35 18.98
N LYS A 209 -10.76 -1.68 18.54
CA LYS A 209 -9.55 -0.92 18.90
C LYS A 209 -9.35 0.36 18.08
N LEU A 210 -9.89 0.41 16.86
CA LEU A 210 -9.71 1.56 15.96
C LEU A 210 -10.86 2.56 16.02
N ARG A 211 -11.69 2.53 17.06
CA ARG A 211 -12.68 3.58 17.31
C ARG A 211 -11.97 4.86 17.77
N TYR A 212 -12.33 5.99 17.19
CA TYR A 212 -11.79 7.28 17.59
C TYR A 212 -12.00 7.53 19.10
N GLU A 213 -13.15 7.14 19.62
CA GLU A 213 -13.52 7.31 21.03
C GLU A 213 -12.59 6.52 21.98
N SER A 214 -12.03 5.40 21.52
CA SER A 214 -11.13 4.53 22.29
C SER A 214 -9.69 5.07 22.39
N LEU A 215 -9.36 6.11 21.62
CA LEU A 215 -8.04 6.74 21.66
C LEU A 215 -7.84 7.51 22.95
N THR A 216 -6.60 7.58 23.42
CA THR A 216 -6.18 8.51 24.47
C THR A 216 -6.38 9.96 24.02
N ALA A 217 -6.41 10.92 24.95
CA ALA A 217 -6.52 12.34 24.60
C ALA A 217 -5.36 12.81 23.71
N GLU A 218 -4.16 12.27 23.94
CA GLU A 218 -2.96 12.57 23.14
C GLU A 218 -3.09 11.99 21.72
N ASP A 219 -3.50 10.72 21.59
CA ASP A 219 -3.69 10.07 20.30
C ASP A 219 -4.81 10.74 19.48
N LYS A 220 -5.90 11.19 20.12
CA LYS A 220 -6.94 11.97 19.45
C LYS A 220 -6.38 13.25 18.84
N LYS A 221 -5.59 14.00 19.62
CA LYS A 221 -4.95 15.24 19.14
C LYS A 221 -3.99 14.95 17.97
N MET A 222 -3.21 13.88 18.05
CA MET A 222 -2.31 13.48 16.97
C MET A 222 -3.07 13.03 15.72
N TYR A 223 -4.16 12.28 15.88
CA TYR A 223 -5.00 11.84 14.75
C TYR A 223 -5.72 13.02 14.09
N ASP A 224 -6.28 13.94 14.87
CA ASP A 224 -6.92 15.15 14.34
C ASP A 224 -5.92 16.01 13.55
N ARG A 225 -4.69 16.18 14.07
CA ARG A 225 -3.61 16.86 13.35
C ARG A 225 -3.21 16.12 12.05
N PHE A 226 -3.15 14.80 12.09
CA PHE A 226 -2.89 14.00 10.89
C PHE A 226 -3.98 14.20 9.82
N GLN A 227 -5.26 14.23 10.23
CA GLN A 227 -6.37 14.49 9.29
C GLN A 227 -6.30 15.91 8.72
N GLU A 228 -5.92 16.89 9.51
CA GLU A 228 -5.74 18.28 9.06
C GLU A 228 -4.59 18.40 8.08
N ASN A 229 -3.43 17.83 8.36
CA ASN A 229 -2.29 17.83 7.45
C ASN A 229 -2.66 17.21 6.10
N ARG A 230 -3.38 16.07 6.09
CA ARG A 230 -3.86 15.46 4.85
C ARG A 230 -4.80 16.36 4.04
N ARG A 231 -5.66 17.14 4.70
CA ARG A 231 -6.51 18.12 4.00
C ARG A 231 -5.66 19.19 3.34
N ILE A 232 -4.64 19.68 4.05
CA ILE A 232 -3.69 20.68 3.53
C ILE A 232 -2.93 20.10 2.32
N GLU A 233 -2.36 18.90 2.44
CA GLU A 233 -1.65 18.21 1.35
C GLU A 233 -2.53 18.02 0.11
N ASN A 234 -3.77 17.55 0.30
CA ASN A 234 -4.73 17.41 -0.80
C ASN A 234 -5.04 18.75 -1.45
N SER A 235 -5.16 19.82 -0.67
CA SER A 235 -5.41 21.18 -1.17
C SER A 235 -4.21 21.71 -1.98
N VAL A 236 -3.00 21.50 -1.47
CA VAL A 236 -1.75 21.88 -2.17
C VAL A 236 -1.61 21.11 -3.49
N SER A 237 -1.80 19.78 -3.45
CA SER A 237 -1.75 18.93 -4.65
C SER A 237 -2.82 19.32 -5.68
N TYR A 238 -4.03 19.64 -5.23
CA TYR A 238 -5.11 20.13 -6.10
C TYR A 238 -4.71 21.45 -6.77
N THR A 239 -4.16 22.39 -5.99
CA THR A 239 -3.72 23.70 -6.51
C THR A 239 -2.62 23.53 -7.54
N ALA A 240 -1.58 22.75 -7.26
CA ALA A 240 -0.48 22.48 -8.18
C ALA A 240 -0.97 21.89 -9.52
N LYS A 241 -1.88 20.88 -9.45
CA LYS A 241 -2.49 20.30 -10.65
C LYS A 241 -3.34 21.31 -11.45
N LEU A 242 -4.03 22.21 -10.75
CA LEU A 242 -4.83 23.25 -11.41
C LEU A 242 -3.93 24.28 -12.10
N GLU A 243 -2.84 24.67 -11.44
CA GLU A 243 -1.83 25.59 -12.02
C GLU A 243 -1.18 24.99 -13.26
N GLU A 244 -0.75 23.72 -13.19
CA GLU A 244 -0.21 22.99 -14.36
C GLU A 244 -1.19 22.99 -15.54
N LYS A 245 -2.47 22.67 -15.30
CA LYS A 245 -3.50 22.70 -16.32
C LYS A 245 -3.69 24.10 -16.94
N ARG A 246 -3.60 25.16 -16.10
CA ARG A 246 -3.69 26.55 -16.57
C ARG A 246 -2.48 26.92 -17.43
N GLU A 247 -1.27 26.52 -17.06
CA GLU A 247 -0.08 26.78 -17.86
C GLU A 247 -0.13 26.05 -19.21
N ILE A 248 -0.59 24.80 -19.24
CA ILE A 248 -0.85 24.07 -20.50
C ILE A 248 -1.90 24.81 -21.34
N ALA A 249 -3.00 25.24 -20.73
CA ALA A 249 -4.05 26.00 -21.44
C ALA A 249 -3.54 27.32 -22.03
N LYS A 250 -2.72 28.09 -21.29
CA LYS A 250 -2.08 29.31 -21.78
C LYS A 250 -1.21 29.05 -23.04
N SER A 251 -0.43 27.95 -23.00
CA SER A 251 0.37 27.54 -24.15
C SER A 251 -0.51 27.19 -25.37
N LEU A 252 -1.62 26.46 -25.13
CA LEU A 252 -2.57 26.11 -26.20
C LEU A 252 -3.37 27.29 -26.74
N LEU A 253 -3.58 28.34 -25.95
CA LEU A 253 -4.22 29.61 -26.41
C LEU A 253 -3.41 30.33 -27.51
N GLN A 254 -2.12 30.03 -27.65
CA GLN A 254 -1.26 30.52 -28.72
C GLN A 254 -1.46 29.76 -30.08
N THR A 255 -2.28 28.72 -30.08
CA THR A 255 -2.58 27.87 -31.25
C THR A 255 -3.95 28.26 -31.85
N SER A 256 -4.34 27.60 -32.93
CA SER A 256 -5.65 27.78 -33.57
C SER A 256 -6.79 26.99 -32.88
N LEU A 257 -6.54 26.34 -31.73
CA LEU A 257 -7.55 25.57 -31.05
C LEU A 257 -8.65 26.45 -30.43
N SER A 258 -9.88 25.97 -30.50
CA SER A 258 -11.03 26.60 -29.85
C SER A 258 -10.97 26.39 -28.31
N ASN A 259 -11.68 27.26 -27.57
CA ASN A 259 -11.77 27.11 -26.09
C ASN A 259 -12.33 25.76 -25.67
N ALA A 260 -13.25 25.19 -26.45
CA ALA A 260 -13.81 23.84 -26.16
C ALA A 260 -12.77 22.72 -26.36
N GLU A 261 -11.92 22.81 -27.36
CA GLU A 261 -10.83 21.86 -27.59
C GLU A 261 -9.76 21.98 -26.50
N ILE A 262 -9.37 23.20 -26.12
CA ILE A 262 -8.42 23.45 -25.04
C ILE A 262 -8.98 22.91 -23.72
N ALA A 263 -10.25 23.16 -23.41
CA ALA A 263 -10.93 22.62 -22.23
C ALA A 263 -10.89 21.09 -22.22
N LYS A 264 -11.15 20.43 -23.34
CA LYS A 264 -11.09 18.97 -23.50
C LYS A 264 -9.68 18.43 -23.25
N HIS A 265 -8.64 19.08 -23.75
CA HIS A 265 -7.25 18.64 -23.62
C HIS A 265 -6.67 18.86 -22.21
N THR A 266 -7.07 19.94 -21.54
CA THR A 266 -6.54 20.31 -20.22
C THR A 266 -7.39 19.79 -19.07
N GLY A 267 -8.67 19.45 -19.33
CA GLY A 267 -9.66 19.11 -18.30
C GLY A 267 -10.03 20.33 -17.43
N LEU A 268 -9.86 21.54 -17.95
CA LEU A 268 -10.48 22.77 -17.43
C LEU A 268 -11.91 22.89 -17.97
N THR A 269 -12.74 23.76 -17.38
CA THR A 269 -14.02 24.12 -17.99
C THR A 269 -13.82 25.14 -19.10
N VAL A 270 -14.78 25.25 -20.02
CA VAL A 270 -14.74 26.25 -21.12
C VAL A 270 -14.65 27.66 -20.55
N GLU A 271 -15.43 27.94 -19.49
CA GLU A 271 -15.43 29.25 -18.80
C GLU A 271 -14.05 29.57 -18.19
N GLN A 272 -13.36 28.58 -17.65
CA GLN A 272 -11.99 28.76 -17.13
C GLN A 272 -10.99 29.08 -18.25
N VAL A 273 -11.14 28.48 -19.43
CA VAL A 273 -10.30 28.77 -20.59
C VAL A 273 -10.62 30.17 -21.13
N GLU A 274 -11.89 30.61 -21.18
CA GLU A 274 -12.30 31.95 -21.58
C GLU A 274 -11.71 33.01 -20.63
N GLN A 275 -11.75 32.77 -19.32
CA GLN A 275 -11.11 33.68 -18.36
C GLN A 275 -9.60 33.80 -18.58
N LEU A 276 -8.91 32.70 -18.90
CA LEU A 276 -7.48 32.75 -19.22
C LEU A 276 -7.20 33.55 -20.51
N ARG A 277 -8.06 33.45 -21.50
CA ARG A 277 -7.93 34.22 -22.72
C ARG A 277 -8.09 35.74 -22.48
N SER A 278 -9.12 36.12 -21.71
CA SER A 278 -9.38 37.50 -21.34
C SER A 278 -8.34 38.16 -20.41
N THR A 279 -7.56 37.34 -19.69
CA THR A 279 -6.50 37.84 -18.79
C THR A 279 -5.15 37.97 -19.51
N ASN A 280 -5.00 37.37 -20.70
CA ASN A 280 -3.79 37.43 -21.54
C ASN A 280 -3.89 38.47 -22.68
N GLU A 281 -5.01 39.14 -22.81
CA GLU A 281 -5.21 40.37 -23.62
C GLU A 281 -4.92 41.63 -22.75
#